data_03a01bafbcc3996a8411901422cff49c
#
_entry.id   03a01bafbcc3996a8411901422cff49c
#
_cell.length_a   1.000
_cell.length_b   1.000
_cell.length_c   1.000
_cell.angle_alpha   90.00
_cell.angle_beta   90.00
_cell.angle_gamma   90.00
#
_symmetry.space_group_name_H-M   'P 1'
#
loop_
_entity.id
_entity.type
_entity.pdbx_description
1 polymer ?
#
loop_
_entity_poly.entity_id
_entity_poly.type
_entity_poly.pdbx_seq_one_letter_code
_entity_poly.pdbx_strand_id
1 'polypeptide(L)'
;LLKETQILALAGGFSAGDEPDGSGKFIANVIREQRIADEVMNLLKNRDGLVLGICNGFQALIKTGLVPYGEIKGPSEEMPTLTFNKIGRHISRVVRTRMVSATSPWAMDPSVVDPRVHLVPVSHGEGRIVIDKPFAEKLFANGQIFTQYVDENGNPSIVEPDNPNGSMYAIEGMTSPDGRVLGKMGHSERGVGMQANGSSFDLFKNVGGNPITNENETTCENLFAAGVSYFK
;
A
#
# COMPACT_ATOMS: atom_id res chain seq x y z
N LEU A 1 -12.91 0.16 21.21
CA LEU A 1 -11.84 0.78 20.40
C LEU A 1 -12.36 1.13 18.99
N LEU A 2 -12.80 0.18 18.14
CA LEU A 2 -13.25 0.50 16.76
C LEU A 2 -14.38 1.53 16.71
N LYS A 3 -15.28 1.55 17.69
CA LYS A 3 -16.39 2.52 17.76
C LYS A 3 -15.97 3.97 17.92
N GLU A 4 -14.75 4.21 18.35
CA GLU A 4 -14.20 5.56 18.67
C GLU A 4 -13.00 5.92 17.76
N THR A 5 -12.57 4.96 16.92
CA THR A 5 -11.43 5.12 16.03
C THR A 5 -11.82 5.95 14.81
N GLN A 6 -10.98 6.90 14.40
CA GLN A 6 -11.08 7.62 13.12
C GLN A 6 -10.23 6.98 12.03
N ILE A 7 -9.09 6.40 12.41
CA ILE A 7 -8.15 5.75 11.49
C ILE A 7 -7.91 4.31 11.94
N LEU A 8 -8.16 3.37 11.05
CA LEU A 8 -7.79 1.96 11.22
C LEU A 8 -6.54 1.66 10.40
N ALA A 9 -5.42 1.37 11.07
CA ALA A 9 -4.19 0.96 10.41
C ALA A 9 -3.96 -0.55 10.56
N LEU A 10 -3.85 -1.25 9.43
CA LEU A 10 -3.52 -2.65 9.34
C LEU A 10 -2.03 -2.78 9.02
N ALA A 11 -1.26 -3.23 9.99
CA ALA A 11 0.19 -3.33 9.87
C ALA A 11 0.63 -4.42 8.90
N GLY A 12 1.86 -4.28 8.40
CA GLY A 12 2.60 -5.35 7.74
C GLY A 12 3.11 -6.39 8.74
N GLY A 13 3.81 -7.39 8.24
CA GLY A 13 4.39 -8.49 9.01
C GLY A 13 3.86 -9.84 8.58
N PHE A 14 4.12 -10.87 9.39
CA PHE A 14 3.66 -12.23 9.14
C PHE A 14 2.66 -12.65 10.21
N SER A 15 1.54 -13.22 9.77
CA SER A 15 0.55 -13.80 10.66
C SER A 15 0.61 -15.32 10.59
N ALA A 16 0.72 -15.98 11.74
CA ALA A 16 0.81 -17.45 11.80
C ALA A 16 -0.40 -18.18 11.17
N GLY A 17 -1.52 -17.49 11.05
CA GLY A 17 -2.74 -18.02 10.41
C GLY A 17 -2.80 -17.81 8.89
N ASP A 18 -1.77 -17.25 8.25
CA ASP A 18 -1.77 -17.02 6.81
C ASP A 18 -1.41 -18.29 6.01
N GLU A 19 -0.58 -19.15 6.58
CA GLU A 19 -0.22 -20.41 5.96
C GLU A 19 -1.32 -21.49 6.15
N PRO A 20 -1.60 -22.34 5.15
CA PRO A 20 -0.99 -22.40 3.81
C PRO A 20 -1.67 -21.52 2.76
N ASP A 21 -2.70 -20.77 3.10
CA ASP A 21 -3.60 -20.13 2.13
C ASP A 21 -3.20 -18.70 1.73
N GLY A 22 -2.05 -18.22 2.19
CA GLY A 22 -1.42 -16.99 1.74
C GLY A 22 -1.62 -15.78 2.67
N SER A 23 -0.73 -14.83 2.48
CA SER A 23 -0.60 -13.63 3.32
C SER A 23 -1.87 -12.77 3.35
N GLY A 24 -2.14 -12.17 4.50
CA GLY A 24 -3.35 -11.35 4.74
C GLY A 24 -4.61 -12.14 5.10
N LYS A 25 -4.58 -13.47 5.06
CA LYS A 25 -5.74 -14.32 5.34
C LYS A 25 -6.25 -14.15 6.77
N PHE A 26 -5.36 -14.19 7.74
CA PHE A 26 -5.75 -14.06 9.14
C PHE A 26 -6.46 -12.72 9.40
N ILE A 27 -5.87 -11.61 8.97
CA ILE A 27 -6.46 -10.27 9.12
C ILE A 27 -7.79 -10.18 8.36
N ALA A 28 -7.86 -10.73 7.14
CA ALA A 28 -9.08 -10.72 6.35
C ALA A 28 -10.22 -11.51 7.03
N ASN A 29 -9.92 -12.63 7.66
CA ASN A 29 -10.91 -13.41 8.41
C ASN A 29 -11.40 -12.65 9.65
N VAL A 30 -10.51 -11.96 10.36
CA VAL A 30 -10.88 -11.09 11.49
C VAL A 30 -11.78 -9.95 11.03
N ILE A 31 -11.46 -9.30 9.91
CA ILE A 31 -12.29 -8.21 9.36
C ILE A 31 -13.67 -8.71 8.90
N ARG A 32 -13.77 -9.95 8.44
CA ARG A 32 -15.03 -10.58 8.01
C ARG A 32 -15.91 -11.08 9.16
N GLU A 33 -15.37 -11.15 10.39
CA GLU A 33 -16.21 -11.44 11.54
C GLU A 33 -17.30 -10.36 11.63
N GLN A 34 -18.57 -10.76 11.77
CA GLN A 34 -19.74 -9.89 11.56
C GLN A 34 -19.67 -8.58 12.35
N ARG A 35 -19.31 -8.64 13.64
CA ARG A 35 -19.25 -7.44 14.49
C ARG A 35 -18.15 -6.49 14.06
N ILE A 36 -17.01 -7.04 13.62
CA ILE A 36 -15.87 -6.26 13.15
C ILE A 36 -16.20 -5.66 11.78
N ALA A 37 -16.79 -6.45 10.89
CA ALA A 37 -17.26 -6.01 9.59
C ALA A 37 -18.24 -4.83 9.71
N ASP A 38 -19.23 -4.94 10.59
CA ASP A 38 -20.21 -3.89 10.84
C ASP A 38 -19.53 -2.59 11.33
N GLU A 39 -18.55 -2.69 12.24
CA GLU A 39 -17.85 -1.51 12.76
C GLU A 39 -16.88 -0.91 11.73
N VAL A 40 -16.22 -1.71 10.90
CA VAL A 40 -15.38 -1.22 9.80
C VAL A 40 -16.26 -0.50 8.76
N MET A 41 -17.39 -1.07 8.40
CA MET A 41 -18.31 -0.41 7.47
C MET A 41 -18.98 0.83 8.08
N ASN A 42 -19.27 0.82 9.38
CA ASN A 42 -19.73 1.99 10.10
C ASN A 42 -18.68 3.12 10.16
N LEU A 43 -17.39 2.75 10.37
CA LEU A 43 -16.27 3.68 10.28
C LEU A 43 -16.25 4.39 8.92
N LEU A 44 -16.35 3.62 7.83
CA LEU A 44 -16.25 4.15 6.48
C LEU A 44 -17.52 4.89 6.02
N LYS A 45 -18.73 4.36 6.30
CA LYS A 45 -19.99 4.91 5.74
C LYS A 45 -20.61 6.01 6.57
N ASN A 46 -20.46 5.96 7.90
CA ASN A 46 -21.18 6.85 8.80
C ASN A 46 -20.31 7.79 9.60
N ARG A 47 -19.03 7.47 9.79
CA ARG A 47 -18.10 8.26 10.61
C ARG A 47 -16.98 8.93 9.81
N ASP A 48 -17.05 8.82 8.47
CA ASP A 48 -16.07 9.42 7.56
C ASP A 48 -14.61 9.04 7.86
N GLY A 49 -14.41 7.80 8.34
CA GLY A 49 -13.11 7.32 8.79
C GLY A 49 -12.21 6.86 7.66
N LEU A 50 -10.94 6.63 8.00
CA LEU A 50 -9.89 6.18 7.08
C LEU A 50 -9.40 4.78 7.44
N VAL A 51 -8.97 4.02 6.43
CA VAL A 51 -8.31 2.71 6.59
C VAL A 51 -7.01 2.69 5.79
N LEU A 52 -5.91 2.28 6.43
CA LEU A 52 -4.61 2.09 5.82
C LEU A 52 -4.17 0.63 5.97
N GLY A 53 -3.76 -0.01 4.90
CA GLY A 53 -3.16 -1.35 4.92
C GLY A 53 -1.76 -1.34 4.32
N ILE A 54 -0.76 -1.73 5.10
CA ILE A 54 0.63 -1.83 4.65
C ILE A 54 1.02 -3.30 4.51
N CYS A 55 1.59 -3.68 3.37
CA CYS A 55 2.11 -5.02 3.08
C CYS A 55 1.05 -6.11 3.39
N ASN A 56 1.17 -6.88 4.48
CA ASN A 56 0.17 -7.86 4.90
C ASN A 56 -1.22 -7.24 5.12
N GLY A 57 -1.29 -6.02 5.64
CA GLY A 57 -2.53 -5.25 5.74
C GLY A 57 -3.17 -4.97 4.37
N PHE A 58 -2.38 -4.61 3.36
CA PHE A 58 -2.88 -4.43 2.00
C PHE A 58 -3.40 -5.73 1.40
N GLN A 59 -2.70 -6.84 1.59
CA GLN A 59 -3.17 -8.16 1.17
C GLN A 59 -4.53 -8.50 1.78
N ALA A 60 -4.74 -8.15 3.06
CA ALA A 60 -6.03 -8.32 3.71
C ALA A 60 -7.11 -7.40 3.12
N LEU A 61 -6.79 -6.14 2.80
CA LEU A 61 -7.73 -5.21 2.16
C LEU A 61 -8.18 -5.71 0.79
N ILE A 62 -7.28 -6.26 -0.01
CA ILE A 62 -7.62 -6.90 -1.30
C ILE A 62 -8.54 -8.11 -1.05
N LYS A 63 -8.16 -9.02 -0.15
CA LYS A 63 -8.95 -10.22 0.14
C LYS A 63 -10.37 -9.91 0.65
N THR A 64 -10.54 -8.81 1.36
CA THR A 64 -11.86 -8.40 1.88
C THR A 64 -12.69 -7.60 0.88
N GLY A 65 -12.12 -7.09 -0.21
CA GLY A 65 -12.78 -6.20 -1.17
C GLY A 65 -12.79 -4.73 -0.75
N LEU A 66 -12.29 -4.39 0.45
CA LEU A 66 -12.17 -2.99 0.88
C LEU A 66 -11.32 -2.17 -0.10
N VAL A 67 -10.32 -2.76 -0.70
CA VAL A 67 -9.65 -2.28 -1.91
C VAL A 67 -9.91 -3.30 -3.02
N PRO A 68 -10.41 -2.91 -4.17
CA PRO A 68 -10.67 -1.56 -4.66
C PRO A 68 -12.13 -1.06 -4.50
N TYR A 69 -13.00 -1.75 -3.79
CA TYR A 69 -14.45 -1.45 -3.82
C TYR A 69 -14.94 -0.53 -2.69
N GLY A 70 -14.18 -0.35 -1.62
CA GLY A 70 -14.61 0.43 -0.44
C GLY A 70 -15.66 -0.27 0.43
N GLU A 71 -15.88 -1.56 0.19
CA GLU A 71 -16.82 -2.38 0.94
C GLU A 71 -16.35 -3.83 1.07
N ILE A 72 -16.82 -4.51 2.13
CA ILE A 72 -16.48 -5.92 2.34
C ILE A 72 -17.29 -6.75 1.36
N LYS A 73 -16.58 -7.45 0.46
CA LYS A 73 -17.14 -8.35 -0.55
C LYS A 73 -16.53 -9.73 -0.47
N GLY A 74 -17.31 -10.72 -0.91
CA GLY A 74 -16.78 -12.04 -1.20
C GLY A 74 -15.83 -12.01 -2.42
N PRO A 75 -15.00 -13.03 -2.58
CA PRO A 75 -14.12 -13.14 -3.74
C PRO A 75 -14.92 -13.20 -5.04
N SER A 76 -14.45 -12.55 -6.08
CA SER A 76 -14.98 -12.62 -7.45
C SER A 76 -13.84 -12.74 -8.45
N GLU A 77 -14.13 -13.24 -9.65
CA GLU A 77 -13.12 -13.43 -10.71
C GLU A 77 -12.48 -12.11 -11.18
N GLU A 78 -13.20 -11.01 -11.08
CA GLU A 78 -12.71 -9.68 -11.49
C GLU A 78 -11.83 -9.00 -10.43
N MET A 79 -11.77 -9.54 -9.19
CA MET A 79 -10.99 -8.91 -8.12
C MET A 79 -9.50 -8.99 -8.43
N PRO A 80 -8.75 -7.88 -8.18
CA PRO A 80 -7.31 -7.96 -8.21
C PRO A 80 -6.82 -8.93 -7.13
N THR A 81 -5.69 -9.56 -7.39
CA THR A 81 -5.06 -10.51 -6.46
C THR A 81 -3.66 -10.06 -6.12
N LEU A 82 -3.28 -10.15 -4.85
CA LEU A 82 -1.89 -10.13 -4.40
C LEU A 82 -1.41 -11.57 -4.23
N THR A 83 -0.39 -11.94 -4.97
CA THR A 83 0.12 -13.32 -5.04
C THR A 83 1.65 -13.35 -4.96
N PHE A 84 2.23 -14.55 -5.09
CA PHE A 84 3.67 -14.77 -5.04
C PHE A 84 4.44 -13.86 -6.00
N ASN A 85 5.55 -13.32 -5.51
CA ASN A 85 6.50 -12.58 -6.34
C ASN A 85 6.90 -13.41 -7.55
N LYS A 86 7.08 -12.78 -8.71
CA LYS A 86 7.45 -13.46 -9.95
C LYS A 86 8.75 -14.28 -9.81
N ILE A 87 9.67 -13.79 -8.97
CA ILE A 87 10.94 -14.47 -8.66
C ILE A 87 10.76 -15.75 -7.80
N GLY A 88 9.55 -16.03 -7.28
CA GLY A 88 9.25 -17.22 -6.48
C GLY A 88 9.88 -17.25 -5.09
N ARG A 89 10.33 -16.14 -4.56
CA ARG A 89 10.93 -16.02 -3.22
C ARG A 89 10.67 -14.68 -2.58
N HIS A 90 10.97 -14.61 -1.28
CA HIS A 90 10.97 -13.36 -0.52
C HIS A 90 11.99 -12.36 -1.09
N ILE A 91 11.57 -11.11 -1.16
CA ILE A 91 12.43 -9.96 -1.49
C ILE A 91 12.44 -9.00 -0.31
N SER A 92 13.62 -8.38 -0.07
CA SER A 92 13.77 -7.29 0.90
C SER A 92 14.74 -6.28 0.27
N ARG A 93 14.23 -5.09 -0.06
CA ARG A 93 15.00 -4.03 -0.71
C ARG A 93 14.30 -2.69 -0.62
N VAL A 94 15.00 -1.64 -0.98
CA VAL A 94 14.40 -0.32 -1.27
C VAL A 94 13.98 -0.27 -2.74
N VAL A 95 12.79 0.23 -2.98
CA VAL A 95 12.23 0.45 -4.31
C VAL A 95 11.93 1.93 -4.51
N ARG A 96 11.79 2.32 -5.76
CA ARG A 96 11.31 3.63 -6.16
C ARG A 96 9.84 3.56 -6.45
N THR A 97 9.08 4.46 -5.83
CA THR A 97 7.66 4.63 -6.09
C THR A 97 7.34 6.08 -6.40
N ARG A 98 6.26 6.32 -7.11
CA ARG A 98 5.73 7.66 -7.33
C ARG A 98 4.21 7.64 -7.22
N MET A 99 3.66 8.69 -6.64
CA MET A 99 2.23 8.89 -6.59
C MET A 99 1.66 9.12 -8.00
N VAL A 100 0.54 8.45 -8.30
CA VAL A 100 -0.16 8.54 -9.58
C VAL A 100 -1.42 9.39 -9.46
N SER A 101 -2.08 9.35 -8.31
CA SER A 101 -3.32 10.06 -8.06
C SER A 101 -3.32 10.75 -6.70
N ALA A 102 -3.73 12.01 -6.67
CA ALA A 102 -3.86 12.83 -5.47
C ALA A 102 -5.32 12.95 -4.97
N THR A 103 -6.24 12.13 -5.47
CA THR A 103 -7.66 12.23 -5.11
C THR A 103 -7.98 11.66 -3.73
N SER A 104 -7.07 10.90 -3.15
CA SER A 104 -7.23 10.26 -1.85
C SER A 104 -6.99 11.24 -0.70
N PRO A 105 -7.77 11.17 0.41
CA PRO A 105 -7.44 11.85 1.66
C PRO A 105 -6.03 11.55 2.18
N TRP A 106 -5.47 10.41 1.87
CA TRP A 106 -4.11 10.02 2.21
C TRP A 106 -3.04 10.85 1.48
N ALA A 107 -3.41 11.65 0.48
CA ALA A 107 -2.53 12.57 -0.24
C ALA A 107 -2.56 14.01 0.31
N MET A 108 -3.13 14.25 1.50
CA MET A 108 -3.27 15.62 2.05
C MET A 108 -1.98 16.19 2.65
N ASP A 109 -0.97 15.35 2.94
CA ASP A 109 0.32 15.84 3.40
C ASP A 109 1.22 16.19 2.20
N PRO A 110 1.91 17.36 2.21
CA PRO A 110 2.79 17.76 1.12
C PRO A 110 3.90 16.76 0.78
N SER A 111 4.36 15.97 1.76
CA SER A 111 5.37 14.93 1.52
C SER A 111 4.85 13.77 0.68
N VAL A 112 3.56 13.50 0.72
CA VAL A 112 2.93 12.43 -0.07
C VAL A 112 2.72 12.87 -1.51
N VAL A 113 2.33 14.13 -1.73
CA VAL A 113 2.13 14.71 -3.08
C VAL A 113 3.42 15.23 -3.70
N ASP A 114 4.53 15.09 -3.02
CA ASP A 114 5.85 15.45 -3.56
C ASP A 114 6.07 14.79 -4.92
N PRO A 115 6.35 15.54 -5.99
CA PRO A 115 6.52 14.97 -7.33
C PRO A 115 7.79 14.15 -7.48
N ARG A 116 8.68 14.20 -6.49
CA ARG A 116 9.90 13.39 -6.50
C ARG A 116 9.59 11.91 -6.34
N VAL A 117 10.56 11.11 -6.70
CA VAL A 117 10.51 9.67 -6.49
C VAL A 117 10.70 9.35 -5.01
N HIS A 118 9.80 8.56 -4.45
CA HIS A 118 9.87 8.11 -3.07
C HIS A 118 10.65 6.81 -2.96
N LEU A 119 11.67 6.78 -2.11
CA LEU A 119 12.41 5.57 -1.77
C LEU A 119 11.72 4.87 -0.59
N VAL A 120 11.17 3.68 -0.84
CA VAL A 120 10.35 2.95 0.13
C VAL A 120 10.87 1.53 0.31
N PRO A 121 11.07 1.04 1.54
CA PRO A 121 11.41 -0.36 1.78
C PRO A 121 10.24 -1.29 1.44
N VAL A 122 10.55 -2.42 0.80
CA VAL A 122 9.62 -3.56 0.64
C VAL A 122 10.23 -4.82 1.23
N SER A 123 9.39 -5.68 1.84
CA SER A 123 9.82 -6.94 2.42
C SER A 123 8.66 -7.94 2.40
N HIS A 124 8.58 -8.78 1.36
CA HIS A 124 7.46 -9.70 1.16
C HIS A 124 7.80 -10.86 0.21
N GLY A 125 7.13 -11.99 0.38
CA GLY A 125 7.11 -13.12 -0.55
C GLY A 125 5.94 -13.06 -1.54
N GLU A 126 4.86 -12.40 -1.13
CA GLU A 126 3.61 -12.22 -1.88
C GLU A 126 3.28 -10.73 -1.96
N GLY A 127 3.69 -10.08 -3.02
CA GLY A 127 3.45 -8.64 -3.24
C GLY A 127 3.05 -8.31 -4.67
N ARG A 128 2.93 -9.34 -5.51
CA ARG A 128 2.62 -9.20 -6.93
C ARG A 128 1.14 -8.96 -7.15
N ILE A 129 0.79 -7.80 -7.67
CA ILE A 129 -0.56 -7.51 -8.12
C ILE A 129 -0.80 -8.16 -9.49
N VAL A 130 -1.86 -8.96 -9.56
CA VAL A 130 -2.41 -9.55 -10.79
C VAL A 130 -3.83 -9.02 -10.96
N ILE A 131 -4.10 -8.43 -12.12
CA ILE A 131 -5.35 -7.76 -12.45
C ILE A 131 -5.58 -7.83 -13.95
N ASP A 132 -6.82 -7.99 -14.39
CA ASP A 132 -7.14 -7.94 -15.80
C ASP A 132 -7.06 -6.52 -16.38
N LYS A 133 -6.80 -6.42 -17.68
CA LYS A 133 -6.55 -5.13 -18.34
C LYS A 133 -7.73 -4.17 -18.24
N PRO A 134 -8.98 -4.55 -18.60
CA PRO A 134 -10.13 -3.65 -18.51
C PRO A 134 -10.36 -3.10 -17.11
N PHE A 135 -10.15 -3.92 -16.08
CA PHE A 135 -10.34 -3.48 -14.71
C PHE A 135 -9.20 -2.54 -14.26
N ALA A 136 -7.96 -2.83 -14.65
CA ALA A 136 -6.83 -1.92 -14.38
C ALA A 136 -7.06 -0.54 -15.02
N GLU A 137 -7.47 -0.49 -16.30
CA GLU A 137 -7.78 0.75 -17.02
C GLU A 137 -8.88 1.55 -16.30
N LYS A 138 -9.91 0.88 -15.79
CA LYS A 138 -10.97 1.49 -14.98
C LYS A 138 -10.42 2.10 -13.68
N LEU A 139 -9.56 1.38 -12.96
CA LEU A 139 -8.96 1.88 -11.72
C LEU A 139 -8.05 3.09 -11.96
N PHE A 140 -7.28 3.09 -13.05
CA PHE A 140 -6.49 4.27 -13.45
C PHE A 140 -7.39 5.45 -13.78
N ALA A 141 -8.43 5.26 -14.59
CA ALA A 141 -9.37 6.31 -14.96
C ALA A 141 -10.11 6.92 -13.76
N ASN A 142 -10.41 6.10 -12.75
CA ASN A 142 -11.05 6.51 -11.51
C ASN A 142 -10.08 7.18 -10.50
N GLY A 143 -8.77 7.21 -10.77
CA GLY A 143 -7.78 7.70 -9.82
C GLY A 143 -7.56 6.77 -8.60
N GLN A 144 -7.92 5.48 -8.73
CA GLN A 144 -7.79 4.50 -7.65
C GLN A 144 -6.39 3.84 -7.58
N ILE A 145 -5.54 4.04 -8.58
CA ILE A 145 -4.13 3.66 -8.49
C ILE A 145 -3.40 4.79 -7.78
N PHE A 146 -2.93 4.51 -6.58
CA PHE A 146 -2.31 5.51 -5.71
C PHE A 146 -0.83 5.68 -6.04
N THR A 147 -0.08 4.58 -6.08
CA THR A 147 1.36 4.58 -6.37
C THR A 147 1.74 3.52 -7.39
N GLN A 148 2.80 3.80 -8.15
CA GLN A 148 3.44 2.84 -9.06
C GLN A 148 4.94 2.69 -8.73
N TYR A 149 5.48 1.50 -8.99
CA TYR A 149 6.93 1.29 -9.10
C TYR A 149 7.47 2.05 -10.30
N VAL A 150 8.60 2.73 -10.11
CA VAL A 150 9.21 3.56 -11.15
C VAL A 150 10.70 3.31 -11.27
N ASP A 151 11.26 3.64 -12.43
CA ASP A 151 12.69 3.69 -12.69
C ASP A 151 13.35 4.92 -12.02
N GLU A 152 14.65 5.09 -12.23
CA GLU A 152 15.43 6.24 -11.73
C GLU A 152 14.97 7.59 -12.29
N ASN A 153 14.26 7.59 -13.42
CA ASN A 153 13.72 8.78 -14.07
C ASN A 153 12.27 9.07 -13.66
N GLY A 154 11.68 8.22 -12.78
CA GLY A 154 10.31 8.32 -12.34
C GLY A 154 9.27 7.80 -13.33
N ASN A 155 9.67 7.05 -14.35
CA ASN A 155 8.74 6.42 -15.28
C ASN A 155 8.26 5.07 -14.72
N PRO A 156 6.96 4.71 -14.88
CA PRO A 156 6.47 3.40 -14.46
C PRO A 156 7.28 2.26 -15.08
N SER A 157 7.78 1.35 -14.24
CA SER A 157 8.62 0.24 -14.64
C SER A 157 7.97 -1.11 -14.30
N ILE A 158 7.92 -2.01 -15.29
CA ILE A 158 7.41 -3.38 -15.13
C ILE A 158 8.53 -4.43 -15.06
N VAL A 159 9.79 -3.97 -15.06
CA VAL A 159 10.99 -4.82 -15.09
C VAL A 159 11.80 -4.74 -13.82
N GLU A 160 12.58 -5.78 -13.51
CA GLU A 160 13.59 -5.72 -12.46
C GLU A 160 14.76 -4.80 -12.89
N PRO A 161 15.37 -4.08 -11.93
CA PRO A 161 15.17 -4.18 -10.50
C PRO A 161 14.06 -3.27 -9.93
N ASP A 162 13.42 -2.43 -10.73
CA ASP A 162 12.52 -1.37 -10.28
C ASP A 162 11.21 -1.95 -9.73
N ASN A 163 10.66 -2.97 -10.44
CA ASN A 163 9.45 -3.69 -10.05
C ASN A 163 9.81 -5.12 -9.61
N PRO A 164 10.27 -5.30 -8.38
CA PRO A 164 10.92 -6.55 -7.98
C PRO A 164 9.97 -7.71 -7.73
N ASN A 165 8.67 -7.46 -7.58
CA ASN A 165 7.65 -8.50 -7.37
C ASN A 165 6.94 -8.89 -8.68
N GLY A 166 7.10 -8.11 -9.75
CA GLY A 166 6.45 -8.34 -11.04
C GLY A 166 4.99 -7.92 -11.08
N SER A 167 4.58 -6.94 -10.27
CA SER A 167 3.22 -6.37 -10.29
C SER A 167 2.85 -5.86 -11.67
N MET A 168 1.65 -6.20 -12.13
CA MET A 168 1.13 -5.74 -13.41
C MET A 168 0.93 -4.22 -13.39
N TYR A 169 1.20 -3.58 -14.54
CA TYR A 169 1.10 -2.11 -14.73
C TYR A 169 1.93 -1.31 -13.72
N ALA A 170 2.96 -1.91 -13.14
CA ALA A 170 3.80 -1.32 -12.09
C ALA A 170 3.01 -0.90 -10.82
N ILE A 171 1.80 -1.38 -10.61
CA ILE A 171 0.96 -0.97 -9.48
C ILE A 171 1.60 -1.39 -8.16
N GLU A 172 1.78 -0.42 -7.27
CA GLU A 172 2.35 -0.62 -5.92
C GLU A 172 1.30 -0.41 -4.83
N GLY A 173 0.38 0.57 -5.02
CA GLY A 173 -0.69 0.89 -4.09
C GLY A 173 -1.99 1.25 -4.78
N MET A 174 -3.11 0.95 -4.12
CA MET A 174 -4.46 1.20 -4.61
C MET A 174 -5.38 1.70 -3.51
N THR A 175 -6.45 2.40 -3.92
CA THR A 175 -7.47 2.92 -3.01
C THR A 175 -8.88 2.38 -3.30
N SER A 176 -9.78 2.60 -2.35
CA SER A 176 -11.23 2.57 -2.59
C SER A 176 -11.68 3.68 -3.55
N PRO A 177 -12.91 3.64 -4.11
CA PRO A 177 -13.38 4.66 -5.04
C PRO A 177 -13.40 6.08 -4.46
N ASP A 178 -13.62 6.22 -3.16
CA ASP A 178 -13.59 7.48 -2.42
C ASP A 178 -12.21 7.84 -1.86
N GLY A 179 -11.21 6.99 -2.10
CA GLY A 179 -9.83 7.18 -1.67
C GLY A 179 -9.57 6.97 -0.17
N ARG A 180 -10.59 6.68 0.65
CA ARG A 180 -10.45 6.60 2.11
C ARG A 180 -9.82 5.31 2.62
N VAL A 181 -9.92 4.24 1.84
CA VAL A 181 -9.17 3.01 2.11
C VAL A 181 -7.95 2.98 1.19
N LEU A 182 -6.77 2.97 1.76
CA LEU A 182 -5.50 2.87 1.03
C LEU A 182 -4.77 1.58 1.40
N GLY A 183 -4.33 0.85 0.40
CA GLY A 183 -3.41 -0.27 0.55
C GLY A 183 -2.16 -0.11 -0.31
N LYS A 184 -1.00 -0.45 0.24
CA LYS A 184 0.26 -0.46 -0.49
C LYS A 184 1.24 -1.51 0.03
N MET A 185 2.15 -1.95 -0.84
CA MET A 185 3.17 -2.95 -0.47
C MET A 185 4.40 -2.34 0.20
N GLY A 186 4.72 -1.11 -0.11
CA GLY A 186 5.85 -0.39 0.48
C GLY A 186 5.59 0.03 1.93
N HIS A 187 6.63 -0.08 2.74
CA HIS A 187 6.60 0.24 4.16
C HIS A 187 6.91 1.72 4.40
N SER A 188 5.97 2.60 4.11
CA SER A 188 6.12 4.06 4.31
C SER A 188 6.34 4.42 5.79
N GLU A 189 5.84 3.59 6.73
CA GLU A 189 6.09 3.75 8.16
C GLU A 189 7.56 3.64 8.55
N ARG A 190 8.38 2.96 7.73
CA ARG A 190 9.82 2.86 7.94
C ARG A 190 10.58 4.08 7.44
N GLY A 191 9.99 4.87 6.54
CA GLY A 191 10.57 6.11 6.03
C GLY A 191 10.50 7.27 7.02
N VAL A 192 9.40 7.39 7.75
CA VAL A 192 9.12 8.53 8.65
C VAL A 192 10.10 8.64 9.83
N GLY A 193 10.56 7.51 10.38
CA GLY A 193 11.56 7.48 11.45
C GLY A 193 13.00 7.69 10.98
N MET A 194 13.22 7.65 9.69
CA MET A 194 14.56 7.61 9.12
C MET A 194 15.25 8.96 9.07
N GLN A 195 14.53 10.06 8.99
CA GLN A 195 15.11 11.40 8.93
C GLN A 195 15.53 11.95 10.30
N ALA A 196 14.92 11.48 11.39
CA ALA A 196 15.13 12.08 12.70
C ALA A 196 16.46 11.72 13.39
N ASN A 197 17.07 10.57 13.08
CA ASN A 197 18.16 10.01 13.89
C ASN A 197 19.44 9.60 13.13
N GLY A 198 19.58 9.86 11.84
CA GLY A 198 20.81 9.58 11.08
C GLY A 198 21.21 8.08 10.92
N SER A 199 20.69 7.21 11.79
CA SER A 199 21.07 5.79 11.84
C SER A 199 20.35 4.89 10.84
N SER A 200 19.23 5.32 10.34
CA SER A 200 18.45 4.54 9.35
C SER A 200 19.01 4.64 7.93
N PHE A 201 19.83 5.62 7.64
CA PHE A 201 20.60 5.69 6.40
C PHE A 201 21.48 4.44 6.19
N ASP A 202 21.93 3.81 7.28
CA ASP A 202 22.73 2.58 7.20
C ASP A 202 21.88 1.35 6.82
N LEU A 203 20.60 1.32 7.15
CA LEU A 203 19.69 0.26 6.69
C LEU A 203 19.48 0.31 5.18
N PHE A 204 19.36 1.50 4.59
CA PHE A 204 19.29 1.67 3.13
C PHE A 204 20.58 1.24 2.43
N LYS A 205 21.73 1.53 3.00
CA LYS A 205 23.04 1.06 2.49
C LYS A 205 23.15 -0.46 2.53
N ASN A 206 22.65 -1.11 3.58
CA ASN A 206 22.80 -2.54 3.80
C ASN A 206 21.81 -3.41 2.99
N VAL A 207 20.70 -2.86 2.49
CA VAL A 207 19.73 -3.57 1.64
C VAL A 207 19.93 -3.31 0.14
N GLY A 208 21.11 -2.81 -0.28
CA GLY A 208 21.43 -2.61 -1.68
C GLY A 208 20.79 -1.38 -2.32
N GLY A 209 20.25 -0.47 -1.50
CA GLY A 209 19.82 0.85 -1.96
C GLY A 209 21.02 1.80 -2.04
N ASN A 210 21.18 2.49 -3.15
CA ASN A 210 22.07 3.65 -3.18
C ASN A 210 21.52 4.71 -2.21
N PRO A 211 22.37 5.44 -1.51
CA PRO A 211 21.95 6.62 -0.75
C PRO A 211 21.23 7.58 -1.71
N ILE A 212 20.32 8.40 -1.16
CA ILE A 212 19.70 9.49 -1.94
C ILE A 212 20.84 10.32 -2.51
N THR A 213 21.13 10.12 -3.78
CA THR A 213 22.19 10.83 -4.52
C THR A 213 21.59 11.76 -5.55
N ASN A 214 20.28 11.68 -5.75
CA ASN A 214 19.52 12.42 -6.74
C ASN A 214 18.57 13.38 -6.02
N GLU A 215 18.62 14.66 -6.38
CA GLU A 215 17.69 15.69 -5.87
C GLU A 215 16.21 15.40 -6.19
N ASN A 216 15.96 14.50 -7.15
CA ASN A 216 14.62 14.04 -7.53
C ASN A 216 14.10 12.85 -6.67
N GLU A 217 14.85 12.45 -5.65
CA GLU A 217 14.46 11.35 -4.74
C GLU A 217 14.21 11.86 -3.31
N THR A 218 13.28 11.23 -2.60
CA THR A 218 12.97 11.51 -1.19
C THR A 218 12.61 10.23 -0.43
N THR A 219 12.87 10.20 0.87
CA THR A 219 12.40 9.12 1.77
C THR A 219 11.14 9.53 2.55
N CYS A 220 10.61 10.72 2.32
CA CYS A 220 9.56 11.31 3.13
C CYS A 220 8.19 11.15 2.46
N GLU A 221 7.50 10.06 2.80
CA GLU A 221 6.09 9.84 2.48
C GLU A 221 5.33 9.65 3.79
N ASN A 222 4.80 10.75 4.35
CA ASN A 222 4.18 10.70 5.67
C ASN A 222 2.66 10.47 5.59
N LEU A 223 2.26 9.24 5.27
CA LEU A 223 0.85 8.85 5.21
C LEU A 223 0.10 9.07 6.53
N PHE A 224 0.78 8.91 7.67
CA PHE A 224 0.13 9.12 8.98
C PHE A 224 -0.19 10.59 9.22
N ALA A 225 0.71 11.51 8.84
CA ALA A 225 0.42 12.94 8.91
C ALA A 225 -0.74 13.31 7.96
N ALA A 226 -0.77 12.75 6.75
CA ALA A 226 -1.87 12.93 5.80
C ALA A 226 -3.20 12.49 6.40
N GLY A 227 -3.26 11.26 6.95
CA GLY A 227 -4.47 10.75 7.59
C GLY A 227 -4.94 11.60 8.78
N VAL A 228 -4.03 12.09 9.61
CA VAL A 228 -4.36 13.00 10.73
C VAL A 228 -4.83 14.37 10.22
N SER A 229 -4.24 14.87 9.14
CA SER A 229 -4.61 16.16 8.56
C SER A 229 -6.05 16.17 8.00
N TYR A 230 -6.55 15.01 7.60
CA TYR A 230 -7.93 14.85 7.13
C TYR A 230 -8.99 15.18 8.19
N PHE A 231 -8.67 15.02 9.48
CA PHE A 231 -9.60 15.26 10.60
C PHE A 231 -9.37 16.60 11.31
N LYS A 232 -8.52 17.47 10.80
CA LYS A 232 -8.28 18.83 11.35
C LYS A 232 -9.06 19.88 10.60
#